data_f14c199b8b2515369cf033eba171c9c4
#
_entry.id   f14c199b8b2515369cf033eba171c9c4
#
_cell.length_a   1.000
_cell.length_b   1.000
_cell.length_c   1.000
_cell.angle_alpha   90.00
_cell.angle_beta   90.00
_cell.angle_gamma   90.00
#
_symmetry.space_group_name_H-M   'P 1'
#
loop_
_entity.id
_entity.type
_entity.pdbx_description
1 polymer ?
#
loop_
_entity_poly.entity_id
_entity_poly.type
_entity_poly.pdbx_seq_one_letter_code
_entity_poly.pdbx_strand_id
1 'polypeptide(L)'
;HYPAQKVQERISYVPQGGNWANVPEHLWPSDRKNRHSSAYKRLKEDDQSCTIDTGNAHSNYFHPRYNRIPSIRESARLQSFPDRFHFMGPRGSRYKQVGNAVPPLLAKAVADAIMTYLKKKK
;
A
#
# COMPACT_ATOMS: atom_id res chain seq x y z
N HIS A 1 11.35 -0.51 9.25
CA HIS A 1 10.78 -0.35 10.59
C HIS A 1 9.70 -1.40 10.80
N TYR A 2 9.88 -2.24 11.80
CA TYR A 2 8.89 -3.24 12.21
C TYR A 2 7.85 -2.61 13.15
N PRO A 3 6.58 -2.97 13.05
CA PRO A 3 5.56 -2.52 13.98
C PRO A 3 5.76 -3.14 15.38
N ALA A 4 4.95 -2.71 16.36
CA ALA A 4 4.97 -3.29 17.71
C ALA A 4 4.75 -4.82 17.67
N GLN A 5 5.29 -5.56 18.63
CA GLN A 5 5.30 -7.01 18.65
C GLN A 5 3.90 -7.62 18.48
N LYS A 6 2.88 -7.09 19.20
CA LYS A 6 1.47 -7.53 19.04
C LYS A 6 0.93 -7.37 17.61
N VAL A 7 1.40 -6.34 16.89
CA VAL A 7 1.00 -6.13 15.50
C VAL A 7 1.72 -7.11 14.59
N GLN A 8 3.01 -7.38 14.83
CA GLN A 8 3.75 -8.42 14.09
C GLN A 8 3.13 -9.79 14.27
N GLU A 9 2.71 -10.12 15.49
CA GLU A 9 2.00 -11.37 15.81
C GLU A 9 0.71 -11.48 15.01
N ARG A 10 -0.15 -10.44 14.98
CA ARG A 10 -1.36 -10.44 14.14
C ARG A 10 -1.04 -10.62 12.65
N ILE A 11 -0.01 -9.95 12.17
CA ILE A 11 0.40 -10.06 10.76
C ILE A 11 0.84 -11.49 10.42
N SER A 12 1.44 -12.25 11.37
CA SER A 12 1.91 -13.61 11.11
C SER A 12 0.79 -14.59 10.76
N TYR A 13 -0.43 -14.33 11.23
CA TYR A 13 -1.61 -15.14 10.88
C TYR A 13 -2.20 -14.82 9.50
N VAL A 14 -1.81 -13.73 8.87
CA VAL A 14 -2.36 -13.34 7.58
C VAL A 14 -1.50 -13.93 6.45
N PRO A 15 -1.99 -14.90 5.68
CA PRO A 15 -1.29 -15.46 4.54
C PRO A 15 -1.22 -14.45 3.38
N GLN A 16 -0.42 -14.71 2.36
CA GLN A 16 -0.41 -13.92 1.13
C GLN A 16 -1.82 -13.87 0.52
N GLY A 17 -2.30 -12.67 0.23
CA GLY A 17 -3.67 -12.43 -0.24
C GLY A 17 -4.75 -12.42 0.85
N GLY A 18 -4.41 -12.85 2.08
CA GLY A 18 -5.31 -12.79 3.22
C GLY A 18 -5.51 -11.38 3.78
N ASN A 19 -6.36 -11.27 4.78
CA ASN A 19 -6.71 -10.02 5.45
C ASN A 19 -6.96 -10.22 6.96
N TRP A 20 -7.48 -9.20 7.61
CA TRP A 20 -7.77 -9.19 9.04
C TRP A 20 -8.61 -10.39 9.53
N ALA A 21 -9.46 -10.99 8.68
CA ALA A 21 -10.30 -12.13 9.05
C ALA A 21 -9.48 -13.42 9.37
N ASN A 22 -8.24 -13.47 8.91
CA ASN A 22 -7.32 -14.58 9.21
C ASN A 22 -6.71 -14.47 10.61
N VAL A 23 -6.84 -13.33 11.28
CA VAL A 23 -6.28 -13.11 12.62
C VAL A 23 -7.24 -13.62 13.68
N PRO A 24 -6.80 -14.49 14.62
CA PRO A 24 -7.63 -14.99 15.70
C PRO A 24 -8.32 -13.89 16.50
N GLU A 25 -9.59 -14.11 16.87
CA GLU A 25 -10.42 -13.10 17.53
C GLU A 25 -9.81 -12.59 18.86
N HIS A 26 -9.20 -13.48 19.64
CA HIS A 26 -8.58 -13.13 20.92
C HIS A 26 -7.39 -12.16 20.82
N LEU A 27 -6.80 -12.01 19.63
CA LEU A 27 -5.74 -11.04 19.39
C LEU A 27 -6.27 -9.63 19.11
N TRP A 28 -7.59 -9.47 18.90
CA TRP A 28 -8.20 -8.17 18.70
C TRP A 28 -8.71 -7.58 20.02
N PRO A 29 -8.60 -6.25 20.23
CA PRO A 29 -9.34 -5.58 21.29
C PRO A 29 -10.84 -5.80 21.10
N SER A 30 -11.57 -6.01 22.18
CA SER A 30 -13.01 -6.34 22.20
C SER A 30 -13.94 -5.34 21.47
N ASP A 31 -13.46 -4.11 21.27
CA ASP A 31 -14.19 -3.00 20.66
C ASP A 31 -14.03 -2.89 19.13
N ARG A 32 -13.26 -3.78 18.50
CA ARG A 32 -12.92 -3.69 17.07
C ARG A 32 -13.53 -4.79 16.21
N LYS A 33 -14.85 -4.96 16.28
CA LYS A 33 -15.55 -6.02 15.53
C LYS A 33 -15.84 -5.72 14.06
N ASN A 34 -15.80 -4.44 13.63
CA ASN A 34 -16.13 -4.05 12.25
C ASN A 34 -14.91 -3.42 11.57
N ARG A 35 -14.21 -4.23 10.75
CA ARG A 35 -13.12 -3.75 9.91
C ARG A 35 -13.49 -3.84 8.44
N HIS A 36 -13.05 -2.86 7.67
CA HIS A 36 -13.18 -2.90 6.21
C HIS A 36 -12.38 -4.09 5.66
N SER A 37 -12.89 -4.78 4.63
CA SER A 37 -12.26 -5.96 4.02
C SER A 37 -10.84 -5.72 3.51
N SER A 38 -10.49 -4.48 3.20
CA SER A 38 -9.14 -4.07 2.78
C SER A 38 -8.15 -3.88 3.93
N ALA A 39 -8.62 -3.89 5.19
CA ALA A 39 -7.74 -3.72 6.34
C ALA A 39 -6.89 -4.98 6.57
N TYR A 40 -5.64 -4.79 7.01
CA TYR A 40 -4.71 -5.89 7.30
C TYR A 40 -4.48 -6.84 6.12
N LYS A 41 -4.49 -6.34 4.89
CA LYS A 41 -4.29 -7.16 3.69
C LYS A 41 -2.81 -7.45 3.48
N ARG A 42 -2.43 -8.73 3.36
CA ARG A 42 -1.09 -9.10 2.91
C ARG A 42 -1.02 -9.13 1.39
N LEU A 43 -0.06 -8.43 0.83
CA LEU A 43 0.22 -8.46 -0.61
C LEU A 43 0.66 -9.87 -1.03
N LYS A 44 0.49 -10.20 -2.30
CA LYS A 44 1.05 -11.40 -2.95
C LYS A 44 2.28 -11.04 -3.75
N GLU A 45 3.20 -11.98 -3.90
CA GLU A 45 4.42 -11.78 -4.70
C GLU A 45 4.17 -11.84 -6.20
N ASP A 46 3.23 -12.68 -6.60
CA ASP A 46 2.94 -13.07 -7.97
C ASP A 46 1.64 -12.45 -8.50
N ASP A 47 1.12 -11.44 -7.83
CA ASP A 47 -0.15 -10.80 -8.20
C ASP A 47 -0.03 -9.27 -8.18
N GLN A 48 -0.99 -8.60 -8.77
CA GLN A 48 -1.07 -7.14 -8.74
C GLN A 48 -1.27 -6.65 -7.30
N SER A 49 -0.61 -5.55 -6.95
CA SER A 49 -0.83 -4.94 -5.64
C SER A 49 -2.24 -4.34 -5.54
N CYS A 50 -2.77 -4.28 -4.32
CA CYS A 50 -3.93 -3.43 -4.06
C CYS A 50 -3.57 -1.96 -4.29
N THR A 51 -4.58 -1.10 -4.42
CA THR A 51 -4.40 0.35 -4.47
C THR A 51 -3.61 0.81 -3.25
N ILE A 52 -2.54 1.56 -3.49
CA ILE A 52 -1.73 2.17 -2.45
C ILE A 52 -2.45 3.41 -1.94
N ASP A 53 -2.87 3.38 -0.70
CA ASP A 53 -3.62 4.46 -0.06
C ASP A 53 -2.79 5.25 0.96
N THR A 54 -3.39 6.31 1.51
CA THR A 54 -2.76 7.16 2.52
C THR A 54 -2.72 6.53 3.92
N GLY A 55 -3.48 5.44 4.12
CA GLY A 55 -3.64 4.77 5.41
C GLY A 55 -2.55 3.74 5.71
N ASN A 56 -1.61 3.48 4.80
CA ASN A 56 -0.61 2.43 5.01
C ASN A 56 0.32 2.68 6.21
N ALA A 57 0.48 3.92 6.64
CA ALA A 57 1.18 4.21 7.90
C ALA A 57 0.52 3.52 9.13
N HIS A 58 -0.75 3.12 9.00
CA HIS A 58 -1.59 2.49 10.02
C HIS A 58 -1.92 1.02 9.75
N SER A 59 -1.09 0.33 8.96
CA SER A 59 -1.20 -1.12 8.74
C SER A 59 -2.39 -1.56 7.87
N ASN A 60 -2.69 -0.88 6.77
CA ASN A 60 -3.72 -1.31 5.82
C ASN A 60 -3.27 -2.51 4.99
N TYR A 61 -2.01 -2.57 4.55
CA TYR A 61 -1.46 -3.71 3.83
C TYR A 61 -0.02 -4.01 4.27
N PHE A 62 0.38 -5.27 4.08
CA PHE A 62 1.64 -5.81 4.57
C PHE A 62 2.52 -6.32 3.44
N HIS A 63 3.82 -6.32 3.71
CA HIS A 63 4.81 -6.95 2.86
C HIS A 63 4.48 -8.44 2.67
N PRO A 64 4.62 -9.01 1.44
CA PRO A 64 4.24 -10.39 1.18
C PRO A 64 5.00 -11.41 2.05
N ARG A 65 6.31 -11.22 2.27
CA ARG A 65 7.17 -12.14 3.03
C ARG A 65 7.38 -11.78 4.49
N TYR A 66 7.40 -10.47 4.80
CA TYR A 66 7.79 -10.02 6.14
C TYR A 66 6.60 -9.52 6.95
N ASN A 67 6.61 -9.74 8.27
CA ASN A 67 5.55 -9.28 9.18
C ASN A 67 5.68 -7.78 9.48
N ARG A 68 5.65 -6.96 8.45
CA ARG A 68 5.74 -5.50 8.51
C ARG A 68 4.95 -4.84 7.38
N ILE A 69 4.67 -3.57 7.52
CA ILE A 69 4.18 -2.76 6.41
C ILE A 69 5.29 -2.54 5.39
N PRO A 70 4.99 -2.35 4.10
CA PRO A 70 5.96 -1.90 3.12
C PRO A 70 6.59 -0.57 3.55
N SER A 71 7.85 -0.40 3.25
CA SER A 71 8.53 0.88 3.42
C SER A 71 7.96 1.91 2.44
N ILE A 72 8.24 3.20 2.68
CA ILE A 72 7.86 4.28 1.77
C ILE A 72 8.44 4.04 0.37
N ARG A 73 9.68 3.54 0.29
CA ARG A 73 10.32 3.20 -1.00
C ARG A 73 9.64 2.03 -1.70
N GLU A 74 9.29 0.98 -0.98
CA GLU A 74 8.54 -0.15 -1.54
C GLU A 74 7.15 0.30 -2.02
N SER A 75 6.43 1.10 -1.24
CA SER A 75 5.14 1.67 -1.65
C SER A 75 5.27 2.58 -2.88
N ALA A 76 6.33 3.38 -2.95
CA ALA A 76 6.61 4.22 -4.11
C ALA A 76 6.91 3.40 -5.39
N ARG A 77 7.66 2.31 -5.25
CA ARG A 77 7.90 1.37 -6.37
C ARG A 77 6.62 0.72 -6.87
N LEU A 78 5.73 0.31 -5.97
CA LEU A 78 4.38 -0.19 -6.33
C LEU A 78 3.56 0.84 -7.11
N GLN A 79 3.75 2.12 -6.80
CA GLN A 79 3.17 3.26 -7.52
C GLN A 79 3.98 3.68 -8.76
N SER A 80 4.97 2.88 -9.21
CA SER A 80 5.83 3.18 -10.36
C SER A 80 6.73 4.42 -10.25
N PHE A 81 6.98 4.94 -9.04
CA PHE A 81 7.95 6.01 -8.87
C PHE A 81 9.38 5.49 -9.07
N PRO A 82 10.22 6.21 -9.83
CA PRO A 82 11.63 5.86 -9.94
C PRO A 82 12.36 6.07 -8.61
N ASP A 83 13.41 5.27 -8.36
CA ASP A 83 14.14 5.31 -7.09
C ASP A 83 14.83 6.65 -6.81
N ARG A 84 15.14 7.44 -7.85
CA ARG A 84 15.68 8.79 -7.72
C ARG A 84 14.67 9.81 -7.18
N PHE A 85 13.38 9.49 -7.16
CA PHE A 85 12.36 10.40 -6.60
C PHE A 85 12.34 10.29 -5.07
N HIS A 86 12.53 11.41 -4.39
CA HIS A 86 12.59 11.48 -2.94
C HIS A 86 11.34 12.16 -2.36
N PHE A 87 10.67 11.45 -1.45
CA PHE A 87 9.60 12.02 -0.66
C PHE A 87 10.17 12.65 0.60
N MET A 88 9.82 13.89 0.88
CA MET A 88 10.39 14.68 1.98
C MET A 88 9.40 14.85 3.13
N GLY A 89 9.93 15.12 4.33
CA GLY A 89 9.13 15.38 5.51
C GLY A 89 8.97 14.17 6.46
N PRO A 90 8.14 14.28 7.50
CA PRO A 90 7.90 13.23 8.47
C PRO A 90 7.36 11.95 7.83
N ARG A 91 7.62 10.79 8.47
CA ARG A 91 7.24 9.46 7.96
C ARG A 91 5.77 9.38 7.52
N GLY A 92 4.83 9.82 8.35
CA GLY A 92 3.39 9.80 8.02
C GLY A 92 3.05 10.64 6.79
N SER A 93 3.67 11.83 6.66
CA SER A 93 3.50 12.69 5.49
C SER A 93 3.99 12.01 4.20
N ARG A 94 5.13 11.33 4.24
CA ARG A 94 5.67 10.61 3.07
C ARG A 94 4.76 9.48 2.61
N TYR A 95 4.13 8.72 3.51
CA TYR A 95 3.12 7.71 3.13
C TYR A 95 1.89 8.36 2.49
N LYS A 96 1.43 9.51 3.03
CA LYS A 96 0.31 10.26 2.43
C LYS A 96 0.65 10.78 1.04
N GLN A 97 1.87 11.29 0.83
CA GLN A 97 2.32 11.75 -0.48
C GLN A 97 2.30 10.60 -1.51
N VAL A 98 2.79 9.43 -1.15
CA VAL A 98 2.74 8.24 -2.03
C VAL A 98 1.30 7.84 -2.33
N GLY A 99 0.44 7.76 -1.31
CA GLY A 99 -0.95 7.31 -1.46
C GLY A 99 -1.83 8.30 -2.24
N ASN A 100 -1.55 9.62 -2.15
CA ASN A 100 -2.27 10.65 -2.91
C ASN A 100 -1.79 10.81 -4.35
N ALA A 101 -0.66 10.23 -4.70
CA ALA A 101 -0.07 10.43 -6.01
C ALA A 101 -0.76 9.57 -7.09
N VAL A 102 -0.88 10.12 -8.28
CA VAL A 102 -1.15 9.33 -9.49
C VAL A 102 0.14 8.58 -9.87
N PRO A 103 0.10 7.26 -10.12
CA PRO A 103 1.28 6.52 -10.55
C PRO A 103 1.90 7.14 -11.82
N PRO A 104 3.22 7.44 -11.83
CA PRO A 104 3.86 8.11 -12.97
C PRO A 104 3.67 7.40 -14.32
N LEU A 105 3.68 6.08 -14.36
CA LEU A 105 3.45 5.33 -15.61
C LEU A 105 1.99 5.47 -16.08
N LEU A 106 1.01 5.48 -15.17
CA LEU A 106 -0.37 5.75 -15.51
C LEU A 106 -0.55 7.18 -16.05
N ALA A 107 0.01 8.17 -15.34
CA ALA A 107 -0.03 9.56 -15.78
C ALA A 107 0.58 9.74 -17.17
N LYS A 108 1.71 9.05 -17.45
CA LYS A 108 2.32 9.06 -18.77
C LYS A 108 1.39 8.48 -19.84
N ALA A 109 0.77 7.34 -19.60
CA ALA A 109 -0.15 6.72 -20.56
C ALA A 109 -1.34 7.64 -20.89
N VAL A 110 -1.91 8.31 -19.87
CA VAL A 110 -3.00 9.28 -20.07
C VAL A 110 -2.51 10.49 -20.88
N ALA A 111 -1.34 11.04 -20.55
CA ALA A 111 -0.75 12.17 -21.29
C ALA A 111 -0.47 11.81 -22.76
N ASP A 112 0.07 10.63 -23.04
CA ASP A 112 0.34 10.15 -24.41
C ASP A 112 -0.98 10.01 -25.22
N ALA A 113 -2.05 9.53 -24.60
CA ALA A 113 -3.37 9.44 -25.23
C ALA A 113 -3.93 10.84 -25.58
N ILE A 114 -3.84 11.80 -24.64
CA ILE A 114 -4.27 13.19 -24.86
C ILE A 114 -3.46 13.82 -26.01
N MET A 115 -2.14 13.66 -26.00
CA MET A 115 -1.27 14.21 -27.06
C MET A 115 -1.58 13.62 -28.43
N THR A 116 -1.89 12.34 -28.51
CA THR A 116 -2.32 11.67 -29.75
C THR A 116 -3.63 12.25 -30.28
N TYR A 117 -4.60 12.49 -29.40
CA TYR A 117 -5.87 13.12 -29.76
C TYR A 117 -5.69 14.54 -30.28
N LEU A 118 -4.88 15.36 -29.60
CA LEU A 118 -4.61 16.75 -30.01
C LEU A 118 -3.92 16.83 -31.37
N LYS A 119 -2.98 15.91 -31.65
CA LYS A 119 -2.29 15.85 -32.96
C LYS A 119 -3.24 15.49 -34.13
N LYS A 120 -4.26 14.68 -33.87
CA LYS A 120 -5.25 14.32 -34.90
C LYS A 120 -6.24 15.46 -35.23
N LYS A 121 -6.36 16.47 -34.38
CA LYS A 121 -7.23 17.62 -34.59
C LYS A 121 -6.56 18.80 -35.33
N LYS A 122 -5.26 18.72 -35.56
CA LYS A 122 -4.52 19.64 -36.43
C LYS A 122 -4.48 19.14 -37.87
#